data_b95a9e5973c198ef244267e637be0dde
#
_entry.id   b95a9e5973c198ef244267e637be0dde
#
_cell.length_a   1.000
_cell.length_b   1.000
_cell.length_c   1.000
_cell.angle_alpha   90.00
_cell.angle_beta   90.00
_cell.angle_gamma   90.00
#
_symmetry.space_group_name_H-M   'P 1'
#
loop_
_entity.id
_entity.type
_entity.pdbx_description
1 polymer ?
#
loop_
_entity_poly.entity_id
_entity_poly.type
_entity_poly.pdbx_seq_one_letter_code
_entity_poly.pdbx_strand_id
1 'polypeptide(L)' 'MVGTVSAWRRVPVKVDIIDGTVLEGIFVIARDSRLSDFLNNQKKEFMALVDHQQHTHLLNKRHIIKVTETK' A
#
# COMPACT_ATOMS: atom_id res chain seq x y z
N MET A 1 -2.75 4.39 -31.82
CA MET A 1 -3.19 4.51 -30.50
C MET A 1 -2.14 4.97 -29.54
N VAL A 2 -2.56 5.72 -28.73
CA VAL A 2 -1.69 6.26 -27.75
C VAL A 2 -1.40 5.26 -26.66
N GLY A 3 -0.16 5.08 -26.39
CA GLY A 3 0.21 4.37 -25.19
C GLY A 3 -0.26 5.16 -23.98
N THR A 4 -1.10 4.55 -23.19
CA THR A 4 -1.54 5.21 -21.98
C THR A 4 -0.47 5.03 -20.92
N VAL A 5 -0.03 6.15 -20.40
CA VAL A 5 0.84 6.10 -19.24
C VAL A 5 -0.05 5.84 -18.03
N SER A 6 0.26 4.82 -17.28
CA SER A 6 -0.51 4.55 -16.08
C SER A 6 -0.35 5.68 -15.08
N ALA A 7 -1.46 6.14 -14.52
CA ALA A 7 -1.47 7.15 -13.47
C ALA A 7 -1.08 6.56 -12.11
N TRP A 8 -0.95 5.25 -12.03
CA TRP A 8 -0.73 4.52 -10.78
C TRP A 8 0.54 3.70 -10.89
N ARG A 9 1.17 3.46 -9.76
CA ARG A 9 2.26 2.49 -9.69
C ARG A 9 2.02 1.54 -8.52
N ARG A 10 2.58 0.35 -8.67
CA ARG A 10 2.47 -0.69 -7.65
C ARG A 10 3.74 -0.74 -6.83
N VAL A 11 3.57 -0.71 -5.53
CA VAL A 11 4.71 -0.75 -4.60
C VAL A 11 4.58 -2.02 -3.76
N PRO A 12 5.46 -2.99 -3.94
CA PRO A 12 5.44 -4.19 -3.11
C PRO A 12 5.92 -3.86 -1.71
N VAL A 13 5.17 -4.31 -0.72
CA VAL A 13 5.44 -3.96 0.66
C VAL A 13 5.20 -5.15 1.59
N LYS A 14 5.80 -5.05 2.75
CA LYS A 14 5.57 -5.92 3.88
C LYS A 14 5.06 -5.04 5.01
N VAL A 15 3.92 -5.38 5.58
CA VAL A 15 3.25 -4.57 6.59
C VAL A 15 3.20 -5.33 7.91
N ASP A 16 3.73 -4.72 8.95
CA ASP A 16 3.66 -5.28 10.31
C ASP A 16 2.47 -4.66 11.02
N ILE A 17 1.59 -5.52 11.51
CA ILE A 17 0.35 -5.13 12.17
C ILE A 17 0.54 -5.21 13.68
N ILE A 18 -0.21 -4.41 14.41
CA ILE A 18 -0.07 -4.27 15.85
C ILE A 18 -0.31 -5.58 16.62
N ASP A 19 -1.07 -6.51 16.03
CA ASP A 19 -1.34 -7.81 16.66
C ASP A 19 -0.25 -8.84 16.39
N GLY A 20 0.83 -8.45 15.72
CA GLY A 20 1.91 -9.35 15.36
C GLY A 20 1.79 -9.99 13.98
N THR A 21 0.68 -9.74 13.30
CA THR A 21 0.48 -10.26 11.94
C THR A 21 1.38 -9.53 10.96
N VAL A 22 1.90 -10.26 9.99
CA VAL A 22 2.70 -9.69 8.90
C VAL A 22 1.97 -9.98 7.60
N LEU A 23 1.70 -8.93 6.83
CA LEU A 23 1.04 -9.06 5.53
C LEU A 23 1.98 -8.61 4.44
N GLU A 24 2.03 -9.38 3.37
CA GLU A 24 2.81 -9.00 2.18
C GLU A 24 1.85 -8.77 1.03
N GLY A 25 2.10 -7.71 0.29
CA GLY A 25 1.25 -7.39 -0.84
C GLY A 25 1.73 -6.15 -1.53
N ILE A 26 0.81 -5.49 -2.19
CA ILE A 26 1.10 -4.35 -3.05
C ILE A 26 0.17 -3.21 -2.68
N PHE A 27 0.74 -2.02 -2.48
CA PHE A 27 -0.03 -0.78 -2.47
C PHE A 27 -0.04 -0.20 -3.88
N VAL A 28 -1.20 0.28 -4.30
CA VAL A 28 -1.34 1.02 -5.55
C VAL A 28 -1.41 2.49 -5.18
N ILE A 29 -0.42 3.25 -5.61
CA ILE A 29 -0.33 4.66 -5.26
C ILE A 29 -0.22 5.50 -6.53
N ALA A 30 -0.46 6.81 -6.40
CA ALA A 30 -0.31 7.71 -7.53
C ALA A 30 1.15 7.66 -8.03
N ARG A 31 1.32 7.70 -9.33
CA ARG A 31 2.63 7.50 -9.96
C ARG A 31 3.67 8.49 -9.44
N ASP A 32 3.26 9.72 -9.22
CA ASP A 32 4.18 10.78 -8.78
C ASP A 32 4.32 10.86 -7.27
N SER A 33 3.60 10.03 -6.53
CA SER A 33 3.65 10.04 -5.08
C SER A 33 4.74 9.12 -4.57
N ARG A 34 5.25 9.47 -3.41
CA ARG A 34 6.15 8.60 -2.67
C ARG A 34 5.33 7.71 -1.75
N LEU A 35 5.88 6.55 -1.42
CA LEU A 35 5.22 5.67 -0.46
C LEU A 35 4.99 6.39 0.87
N SER A 36 5.96 7.18 1.32
CA SER A 36 5.83 7.93 2.58
C SER A 36 4.67 8.91 2.53
N ASP A 37 4.46 9.57 1.38
CA ASP A 37 3.34 10.50 1.23
C ASP A 37 2.01 9.78 1.30
N PHE A 38 1.93 8.61 0.67
CA PHE A 38 0.75 7.78 0.71
C PHE A 38 0.41 7.36 2.14
N LEU A 39 1.44 6.95 2.90
CA LEU A 39 1.26 6.49 4.27
C LEU A 39 0.92 7.64 5.21
N ASN A 40 1.36 8.85 4.89
CA ASN A 40 1.15 10.02 5.74
C ASN A 40 -0.11 10.80 5.37
N ASN A 41 -0.92 10.29 4.46
CA ASN A 41 -2.15 10.97 4.07
C ASN A 41 -3.14 10.91 5.21
N GLN A 42 -3.28 12.04 5.92
CA GLN A 42 -4.10 12.11 7.12
C GLN A 42 -5.60 12.04 6.85
N LYS A 43 -6.00 12.22 5.60
CA LYS A 43 -7.42 12.18 5.23
C LYS A 43 -7.94 10.76 5.10
N LYS A 44 -7.06 9.79 5.00
CA LYS A 44 -7.45 8.38 4.83
C LYS A 44 -7.14 7.60 6.08
N GLU A 45 -8.15 6.94 6.62
CA GLU A 45 -7.98 6.08 7.78
C GLU A 45 -7.64 4.65 7.40
N PHE A 46 -8.03 4.24 6.19
CA PHE A 46 -7.82 2.89 5.71
C PHE A 46 -6.96 2.92 4.46
N MET A 47 -6.15 1.89 4.31
CA MET A 47 -5.34 1.69 3.11
C MET A 47 -5.65 0.32 2.54
N ALA A 48 -5.73 0.24 1.22
CA ALA A 48 -6.01 -1.01 0.53
C ALA A 48 -4.70 -1.69 0.16
N LEU A 49 -4.51 -2.90 0.64
CA LEU A 49 -3.37 -3.74 0.31
C LEU A 49 -3.88 -4.93 -0.52
N VAL A 50 -3.29 -5.15 -1.68
CA VAL A 50 -3.65 -6.28 -2.53
C VAL A 50 -2.60 -7.36 -2.33
N ASP A 51 -3.05 -8.56 -1.90
CA ASP A 51 -2.13 -9.66 -1.67
C ASP A 51 -1.85 -10.44 -2.96
N HIS A 52 -1.02 -11.48 -2.85
CA HIS A 52 -0.63 -12.28 -4.01
C HIS A 52 -1.77 -13.09 -4.61
N GLN A 53 -2.85 -13.28 -3.85
CA GLN A 53 -4.03 -13.98 -4.31
C GLN A 53 -5.08 -13.03 -4.86
N GLN A 54 -4.73 -11.77 -5.05
CA GLN A 54 -5.61 -10.73 -5.57
C GLN A 54 -6.74 -10.34 -4.61
N HIS A 55 -6.57 -10.66 -3.32
CA HIS A 55 -7.52 -10.22 -2.32
C HIS A 55 -7.12 -8.83 -1.83
N THR A 56 -8.11 -7.95 -1.69
CA THR A 56 -7.88 -6.60 -1.18
C THR A 56 -8.16 -6.58 0.31
N HIS A 57 -7.17 -6.14 1.07
CA HIS A 57 -7.30 -5.97 2.51
C HIS A 57 -7.37 -4.50 2.83
N LEU A 58 -8.39 -4.08 3.56
CA LEU A 58 -8.50 -2.70 4.01
C LEU A 58 -7.88 -2.64 5.41
N LEU A 59 -6.75 -1.96 5.50
CA LEU A 59 -5.98 -1.89 6.73
C LEU A 59 -6.20 -0.54 7.40
N ASN A 60 -6.52 -0.57 8.69
CA ASN A 60 -6.62 0.65 9.48
C ASN A 60 -5.20 1.13 9.77
N LYS A 61 -4.89 2.37 9.41
CA LYS A 61 -3.56 2.94 9.59
C LYS A 61 -3.10 2.91 11.04
N ARG A 62 -4.03 2.99 11.99
CA ARG A 62 -3.70 2.98 13.40
C ARG A 62 -3.18 1.63 13.88
N HIS A 63 -3.44 0.57 13.12
CA HIS A 63 -3.01 -0.77 13.47
C HIS A 63 -1.70 -1.16 12.80
N ILE A 64 -1.13 -0.27 12.01
CA ILE A 64 0.11 -0.55 11.28
C ILE A 64 1.28 -0.02 12.08
N ILE A 65 2.24 -0.91 12.36
CA ILE A 65 3.46 -0.54 13.07
C ILE A 65 4.52 -0.07 12.09
N LYS A 66 4.72 -0.84 11.02
CA LYS A 66 5.80 -0.58 10.09
C LYS A 66 5.45 -1.09 8.71
N VAL A 67 5.83 -0.32 7.70
CA VAL A 67 5.73 -0.74 6.30
C VAL A 67 7.13 -0.75 5.72
N THR A 68 7.50 -1.88 5.16
CA THR A 68 8.81 -2.03 4.50
C THR A 68 8.58 -2.24 3.02
N GLU A 69 9.20 -1.42 2.21
CA GLU A 69 9.14 -1.61 0.76
C GLU A 69 10.04 -2.78 0.39
N THR A 70 9.46 -3.73 -0.35
CA THR A 70 10.20 -4.90 -0.82
C THR A 70 10.31 -4.82 -2.34
N LYS A 71 11.30 -5.46 -2.89
CA LYS A 71 11.44 -5.51 -4.35
C LYS A 71 11.51 -6.93 -4.82
#